data_1135021e8f1364d73c4a1c49e6179f51
#
_entry.id   1135021e8f1364d73c4a1c49e6179f51
#
_cell.length_a   1.000
_cell.length_b   1.000
_cell.length_c   1.000
_cell.angle_alpha   90.00
_cell.angle_beta   90.00
_cell.angle_gamma   90.00
#
_symmetry.space_group_name_H-M   'P 1'
#
loop_
_entity.id
_entity.type
_entity.pdbx_description
1 polymer ?
#
loop_
_entity_poly.entity_id
_entity_poly.type
_entity_poly.pdbx_seq_one_letter_code
_entity_poly.pdbx_strand_id
1 'polypeptide(L)'
;MAGSVNKVILVGNLGRDPEARNMPSGGKVVSFSVATSETWNDRASGERKEKTQWHRVAIFNEKLGEIAEKYLRKGSKVYLEGQIESRKYTDKEGQERETTEIVIGRFKGELTLLDGRGGGGEGGEGGGYGGGGRSGGYGGDRGGDRGSSGGGGGGRTGGWEKPKGGDLDDDIPF
;
A
#
# COMPACT_ATOMS: atom_id res chain seq x y z
N MET A 1 1.33 -14.11 38.15
CA MET A 1 1.43 -12.74 37.61
C MET A 1 0.71 -12.71 36.28
N ALA A 2 -0.26 -11.84 36.10
CA ALA A 2 -0.91 -11.65 34.80
C ALA A 2 0.11 -10.98 33.85
N GLY A 3 0.37 -11.60 32.72
CA GLY A 3 1.18 -11.01 31.65
C GLY A 3 0.44 -9.85 30.99
N SER A 4 1.17 -8.83 30.56
CA SER A 4 0.62 -7.74 29.74
C SER A 4 1.26 -7.77 28.36
N VAL A 5 0.53 -7.29 27.35
CA VAL A 5 1.01 -7.17 25.98
C VAL A 5 0.89 -5.72 25.52
N ASN A 6 1.98 -5.18 25.00
CA ASN A 6 2.00 -3.89 24.32
C ASN A 6 2.51 -4.15 22.90
N LYS A 7 1.59 -4.20 21.96
CA LYS A 7 1.88 -4.46 20.53
C LYS A 7 0.96 -3.65 19.67
N VAL A 8 1.52 -2.99 18.66
CA VAL A 8 0.81 -2.25 17.63
C VAL A 8 1.20 -2.80 16.28
N ILE A 9 0.23 -2.97 15.42
CA ILE A 9 0.41 -3.37 14.02
C ILE A 9 -0.22 -2.28 13.15
N LEU A 10 0.54 -1.75 12.21
CA LEU A 10 0.05 -0.77 11.24
C LEU A 10 0.38 -1.19 9.82
N VAL A 11 -0.57 -0.93 8.93
CA VAL A 11 -0.38 -0.92 7.48
C VAL A 11 -0.79 0.46 6.98
N GLY A 12 0.12 1.17 6.35
CA GLY A 12 -0.16 2.53 5.90
C GLY A 12 0.92 3.08 5.00
N ASN A 13 0.79 4.34 4.65
CA ASN A 13 1.71 5.02 3.74
C ASN A 13 2.52 6.08 4.50
N LEU A 14 3.81 6.24 4.14
CA LEU A 14 4.65 7.27 4.72
C LEU A 14 4.17 8.66 4.29
N GLY A 15 4.06 9.56 5.24
CA GLY A 15 3.70 10.96 4.98
C GLY A 15 4.88 11.83 4.57
N ARG A 16 6.08 11.41 4.93
CA ARG A 16 7.36 12.07 4.63
C ARG A 16 8.48 11.08 4.57
N ASP A 17 9.63 11.50 4.02
CA ASP A 17 10.83 10.69 4.02
C ASP A 17 11.30 10.40 5.45
N PRO A 18 11.93 9.23 5.70
CA PRO A 18 12.53 8.92 6.98
C PRO A 18 13.65 9.89 7.35
N GLU A 19 13.64 10.36 8.60
CA GLU A 19 14.68 11.21 9.17
C GLU A 19 15.55 10.39 10.12
N ALA A 20 16.85 10.35 9.85
CA ALA A 20 17.81 9.71 10.73
C ALA A 20 18.49 10.72 11.65
N ARG A 21 18.62 10.37 12.94
CA ARG A 21 19.29 11.18 13.95
C ARG A 21 20.23 10.32 14.78
N ASN A 22 21.42 10.85 15.05
CA ASN A 22 22.35 10.21 15.99
C ASN A 22 21.91 10.52 17.42
N MET A 23 21.93 9.50 18.26
CA MET A 23 21.65 9.66 19.70
C MET A 23 22.92 10.00 20.47
N PRO A 24 22.83 10.84 21.54
CA PRO A 24 23.98 11.13 22.39
C PRO A 24 24.57 9.88 23.07
N SER A 25 23.75 8.86 23.29
CA SER A 25 24.14 7.56 23.87
C SER A 25 24.85 6.62 22.89
N GLY A 26 25.10 7.08 21.66
CA GLY A 26 25.57 6.25 20.56
C GLY A 26 24.43 5.48 19.88
N GLY A 27 24.55 5.25 18.60
CA GLY A 27 23.52 4.63 17.77
C GLY A 27 22.67 5.66 17.03
N LYS A 28 21.81 5.15 16.15
CA LYS A 28 20.98 5.91 15.24
C LYS A 28 19.51 5.60 15.50
N VAL A 29 18.67 6.61 15.45
CA VAL A 29 17.23 6.46 15.46
C VAL A 29 16.68 7.00 14.13
N VAL A 30 15.79 6.26 13.50
CA VAL A 30 15.11 6.68 12.27
C VAL A 30 13.65 6.94 12.59
N SER A 31 13.16 8.13 12.23
CA SER A 31 11.81 8.57 12.55
C SER A 31 11.05 8.94 11.28
N PHE A 32 9.79 8.56 11.20
CA PHE A 32 8.87 8.94 10.13
C PHE A 32 7.42 8.94 10.62
N SER A 33 6.50 9.37 9.78
CA SER A 33 5.06 9.32 10.04
C SER A 33 4.37 8.38 9.07
N VAL A 34 3.41 7.61 9.57
CA VAL A 34 2.58 6.69 8.77
C VAL A 34 1.13 7.15 8.85
N ALA A 35 0.50 7.26 7.70
CA ALA A 35 -0.93 7.52 7.57
C ALA A 35 -1.70 6.21 7.43
N THR A 36 -2.74 6.06 8.22
CA THR A 36 -3.77 5.03 8.05
C THR A 36 -5.08 5.71 7.70
N SER A 37 -5.70 5.35 6.57
CA SER A 37 -6.95 5.95 6.11
C SER A 37 -8.06 4.93 6.10
N GLU A 38 -9.21 5.34 6.63
CA GLU A 38 -10.46 4.60 6.58
C GLU A 38 -11.44 5.37 5.70
N THR A 39 -12.14 4.66 4.83
CA THR A 39 -13.18 5.25 3.99
C THR A 39 -14.50 4.53 4.18
N TRP A 40 -15.57 5.29 4.34
CA TRP A 40 -16.92 4.74 4.47
C TRP A 40 -17.95 5.62 3.76
N ASN A 41 -19.08 5.05 3.45
CA ASN A 41 -20.22 5.80 2.95
C ASN A 41 -21.10 6.20 4.13
N ASP A 42 -21.35 7.49 4.27
CA ASP A 42 -22.26 8.01 5.29
C ASP A 42 -23.69 7.62 4.92
N ARG A 43 -24.35 6.90 5.82
CA ARG A 43 -25.73 6.41 5.57
C ARG A 43 -26.76 7.52 5.52
N ALA A 44 -26.52 8.64 6.16
CA ALA A 44 -27.46 9.77 6.22
C ALA A 44 -27.37 10.67 4.99
N SER A 45 -26.15 10.94 4.50
CA SER A 45 -25.93 11.83 3.34
C SER A 45 -25.64 11.07 2.03
N GLY A 46 -25.33 9.77 2.08
CA GLY A 46 -24.87 8.98 0.94
C GLY A 46 -23.47 9.33 0.45
N GLU A 47 -22.79 10.26 1.12
CA GLU A 47 -21.47 10.74 0.71
C GLU A 47 -20.37 9.79 1.20
N ARG A 48 -19.34 9.67 0.38
CA ARG A 48 -18.11 8.97 0.77
C ARG A 48 -17.27 9.86 1.69
N LYS A 49 -17.03 9.40 2.91
CA LYS A 49 -16.18 10.05 3.90
C LYS A 49 -14.85 9.32 4.05
N GLU A 50 -13.80 10.06 4.31
CA GLU A 50 -12.47 9.54 4.59
C GLU A 50 -11.94 10.15 5.88
N LYS A 51 -11.29 9.32 6.70
CA LYS A 51 -10.60 9.73 7.91
C LYS A 51 -9.19 9.19 7.90
N THR A 52 -8.21 10.07 7.99
CA THR A 52 -6.80 9.72 8.06
C THR A 52 -6.26 9.97 9.46
N GLN A 53 -5.56 8.98 10.02
CA GLN A 53 -4.82 9.08 11.26
C GLN A 53 -3.31 9.05 10.97
N TRP A 54 -2.57 9.92 11.67
CA TRP A 54 -1.13 10.03 11.55
C TRP A 54 -0.44 9.44 12.78
N HIS A 55 0.43 8.48 12.54
CA HIS A 55 1.18 7.79 13.57
C HIS A 55 2.66 8.15 13.46
N ARG A 56 3.26 8.55 14.58
CA ARG A 56 4.71 8.75 14.66
C ARG A 56 5.38 7.43 14.94
N VAL A 57 6.43 7.12 14.19
CA VAL A 57 7.19 5.88 14.30
C VAL A 57 8.65 6.22 14.55
N ALA A 58 9.26 5.53 15.50
CA ALA A 58 10.68 5.63 15.82
C ALA A 58 11.31 4.23 15.79
N ILE A 59 12.37 4.05 14.99
CA ILE A 59 13.09 2.80 14.83
C ILE A 59 14.45 2.91 15.54
N PHE A 60 14.65 2.10 16.56
CA PHE A 60 15.91 1.97 17.29
C PHE A 60 16.74 0.75 16.86
N ASN A 61 16.18 -0.11 16.01
CA ASN A 61 16.89 -1.21 15.40
C ASN A 61 17.73 -0.69 14.23
N GLU A 62 19.06 -0.82 14.32
CA GLU A 62 19.99 -0.30 13.31
C GLU A 62 19.72 -0.86 11.92
N LYS A 63 19.55 -2.18 11.81
CA LYS A 63 19.29 -2.83 10.50
C LYS A 63 17.99 -2.37 9.85
N LEU A 64 16.92 -2.30 10.63
CA LEU A 64 15.62 -1.82 10.13
C LEU A 64 15.67 -0.31 9.84
N GLY A 65 16.42 0.45 10.63
CA GLY A 65 16.67 1.86 10.39
C GLY A 65 17.40 2.13 9.06
N GLU A 66 18.45 1.37 8.77
CA GLU A 66 19.18 1.46 7.49
C GLU A 66 18.27 1.09 6.31
N ILE A 67 17.46 0.05 6.45
CA ILE A 67 16.48 -0.35 5.43
C ILE A 67 15.47 0.77 5.20
N ALA A 68 14.93 1.35 6.29
CA ALA A 68 13.98 2.44 6.20
C ALA A 68 14.58 3.66 5.50
N GLU A 69 15.78 4.08 5.88
CA GLU A 69 16.47 5.23 5.30
C GLU A 69 16.80 5.05 3.81
N LYS A 70 17.23 3.84 3.45
CA LYS A 70 17.67 3.52 2.09
C LYS A 70 16.51 3.35 1.11
N TYR A 71 15.45 2.68 1.53
CA TYR A 71 14.41 2.21 0.62
C TYR A 71 13.06 2.93 0.77
N LEU A 72 12.75 3.49 1.94
CA LEU A 72 11.49 4.18 2.14
C LEU A 72 11.56 5.63 1.67
N ARG A 73 10.46 6.09 1.09
CA ARG A 73 10.24 7.47 0.66
C ARG A 73 8.82 7.89 1.03
N LYS A 74 8.55 9.17 0.98
CA LYS A 74 7.17 9.69 1.07
C LYS A 74 6.25 8.92 0.13
N GLY A 75 5.13 8.44 0.65
CA GLY A 75 4.15 7.64 -0.09
C GLY A 75 4.38 6.14 -0.05
N SER A 76 5.56 5.65 0.34
CA SER A 76 5.83 4.21 0.45
C SER A 76 4.86 3.52 1.37
N LYS A 77 4.35 2.38 0.95
CA LYS A 77 3.45 1.54 1.75
C LYS A 77 4.22 0.55 2.58
N VAL A 78 3.94 0.52 3.87
CA VAL A 78 4.64 -0.32 4.82
C VAL A 78 3.70 -1.07 5.74
N TYR A 79 4.13 -2.26 6.15
CA TYR A 79 3.66 -2.96 7.32
C TYR A 79 4.69 -2.78 8.43
N LEU A 80 4.24 -2.48 9.63
CA LEU A 80 5.13 -2.38 10.78
C LEU A 80 4.48 -2.96 12.04
N GLU A 81 5.32 -3.55 12.88
CA GLU A 81 4.99 -3.96 14.23
C GLU A 81 5.89 -3.22 15.23
N GLY A 82 5.30 -2.69 16.26
CA GLY A 82 6.02 -1.98 17.33
C GLY A 82 5.25 -1.99 18.65
N GLN A 83 5.67 -1.13 19.55
CA GLN A 83 5.03 -0.89 20.84
C GLN A 83 4.62 0.58 20.95
N ILE A 84 3.54 0.86 21.67
CA ILE A 84 3.19 2.24 22.00
C ILE A 84 4.07 2.69 23.15
N GLU A 85 4.72 3.83 22.98
CA GLU A 85 5.45 4.51 24.04
C GLU A 85 5.01 5.96 24.12
N SER A 86 4.70 6.42 25.34
CA SER A 86 4.42 7.80 25.63
C SER A 86 5.62 8.45 26.27
N ARG A 87 6.05 9.57 25.72
CA ARG A 87 7.16 10.36 26.23
C ARG A 87 6.73 11.76 26.60
N LYS A 88 6.98 12.14 27.82
CA LYS A 88 6.81 13.53 28.26
C LYS A 88 8.03 14.36 27.86
N TYR A 89 7.78 15.53 27.35
CA TYR A 89 8.81 16.54 27.05
C TYR A 89 8.31 17.92 27.44
N THR A 90 9.24 18.79 27.76
CA THR A 90 8.93 20.19 28.05
C THR A 90 9.09 20.96 26.74
N ASP A 91 8.04 21.69 26.33
CA ASP A 91 8.10 22.52 25.14
C ASP A 91 8.90 23.82 25.43
N LYS A 92 9.04 24.65 24.40
CA LYS A 92 9.79 25.92 24.51
C LYS A 92 9.15 26.93 25.46
N GLU A 93 7.88 26.73 25.82
CA GLU A 93 7.10 27.56 26.71
C GLU A 93 7.12 27.04 28.17
N GLY A 94 7.90 25.98 28.45
CA GLY A 94 8.03 25.39 29.76
C GLY A 94 6.88 24.45 30.16
N GLN A 95 5.97 24.14 29.22
CA GLN A 95 4.84 23.26 29.49
C GLN A 95 5.22 21.79 29.25
N GLU A 96 4.80 20.92 30.18
CA GLU A 96 4.91 19.48 29.97
C GLU A 96 3.90 19.02 28.92
N ARG A 97 4.41 18.40 27.86
CA ARG A 97 3.59 17.77 26.81
C ARG A 97 3.92 16.29 26.73
N GLU A 98 2.93 15.52 26.37
CA GLU A 98 3.05 14.09 26.12
C GLU A 98 2.95 13.82 24.61
N THR A 99 3.88 13.04 24.11
CA THR A 99 3.85 12.56 22.73
C THR A 99 3.81 11.05 22.75
N THR A 100 2.83 10.49 22.04
CA THR A 100 2.72 9.05 21.83
C THR A 100 3.39 8.68 20.51
N GLU A 101 4.29 7.72 20.55
CA GLU A 101 5.04 7.23 19.41
C GLU A 101 4.96 5.69 19.36
N ILE A 102 5.07 5.14 18.15
CA ILE A 102 5.21 3.71 17.96
C ILE A 102 6.69 3.42 17.82
N VAL A 103 7.19 2.60 18.72
CA VAL A 103 8.61 2.30 18.82
C VAL A 103 8.89 0.90 18.32
N ILE A 104 9.80 0.80 17.36
CA ILE A 104 10.42 -0.45 16.92
C ILE A 104 11.75 -0.56 17.65
N GLY A 105 11.76 -1.38 18.71
CA GLY A 105 12.91 -1.58 19.59
C GLY A 105 14.05 -2.35 18.91
N ARG A 106 15.21 -2.40 19.57
CA ARG A 106 16.40 -3.09 19.03
C ARG A 106 16.19 -4.57 18.73
N PHE A 107 15.36 -5.24 19.53
CA PHE A 107 15.18 -6.70 19.46
C PHE A 107 13.74 -7.14 19.19
N LYS A 108 12.81 -6.20 19.13
CA LYS A 108 11.38 -6.46 18.93
C LYS A 108 10.81 -5.52 17.90
N GLY A 109 9.91 -6.05 17.08
CA GLY A 109 9.23 -5.31 16.03
C GLY A 109 9.66 -5.74 14.64
N GLU A 110 8.88 -5.37 13.68
CA GLU A 110 9.03 -5.73 12.27
C GLU A 110 8.76 -4.53 11.38
N LEU A 111 9.43 -4.49 10.24
CA LEU A 111 9.20 -3.54 9.18
C LEU A 111 9.28 -4.28 7.84
N THR A 112 8.18 -4.29 7.12
CA THR A 112 8.09 -4.90 5.78
C THR A 112 7.62 -3.85 4.77
N LEU A 113 8.36 -3.72 3.67
CA LEU A 113 8.00 -2.87 2.55
C LEU A 113 6.94 -3.58 1.71
N LEU A 114 5.78 -2.95 1.54
CA LEU A 114 4.67 -3.48 0.76
C LEU A 114 4.60 -2.89 -0.66
N ASP A 115 5.42 -1.89 -0.96
CA ASP A 115 5.60 -1.43 -2.33
C ASP A 115 6.34 -2.51 -3.11
N GLY A 116 5.66 -3.14 -4.07
CA GLY A 116 6.30 -4.10 -4.98
C GLY A 116 7.46 -3.45 -5.72
N ARG A 117 8.51 -4.21 -5.99
CA ARG A 117 9.62 -3.82 -6.89
C ARG A 117 9.06 -3.53 -8.29
N GLY A 118 8.59 -2.31 -8.52
CA GLY A 118 8.02 -1.99 -9.83
C GLY A 118 7.11 -0.76 -9.86
N GLY A 119 7.20 0.12 -8.88
CA GLY A 119 6.34 1.30 -8.82
C GLY A 119 7.09 2.60 -8.61
N GLY A 120 8.20 2.81 -9.28
CA GLY A 120 8.68 4.14 -9.66
C GLY A 120 7.87 4.61 -10.86
N GLY A 121 6.56 4.75 -10.69
CA GLY A 121 5.65 5.32 -11.66
C GLY A 121 5.53 6.80 -11.41
N GLU A 122 6.46 7.53 -11.92
CA GLU A 122 6.31 8.89 -12.40
C GLU A 122 4.97 9.00 -13.13
N GLY A 123 4.08 9.86 -12.65
CA GLY A 123 2.89 10.27 -13.35
C GLY A 123 3.28 10.87 -14.70
N GLY A 124 3.32 10.03 -15.71
CA GLY A 124 3.41 10.40 -17.10
C GLY A 124 2.03 10.78 -17.58
N GLU A 125 1.78 12.06 -17.56
CA GLU A 125 0.77 12.79 -18.29
C GLU A 125 0.79 12.38 -19.76
N GLY A 126 -0.39 12.16 -20.31
CA GLY A 126 -0.64 11.72 -21.64
C GLY A 126 0.06 12.54 -22.72
N GLY A 127 0.49 11.88 -23.71
CA GLY A 127 0.97 12.42 -24.95
C GLY A 127 0.68 11.41 -26.04
N GLY A 128 -0.51 11.50 -26.59
CA GLY A 128 -0.86 10.86 -27.82
C GLY A 128 -0.05 11.41 -28.98
N TYR A 129 -0.23 10.79 -30.12
CA TYR A 129 0.17 11.14 -31.47
C TYR A 129 1.52 10.57 -31.86
N GLY A 130 1.42 10.03 -32.85
CA GLY A 130 1.07 10.34 -34.16
C GLY A 130 1.59 9.39 -35.16
N GLY A 131 0.72 9.23 -36.06
CA GLY A 131 0.92 8.65 -37.34
C GLY A 131 2.12 9.16 -38.06
N GLY A 132 2.65 8.34 -38.85
CA GLY A 132 3.70 8.62 -39.80
C GLY A 132 3.89 7.41 -40.68
N GLY A 133 3.09 7.30 -41.69
CA GLY A 133 3.25 6.34 -42.74
C GLY A 133 4.53 6.58 -43.52
N ARG A 134 5.02 5.54 -44.16
CA ARG A 134 5.74 5.47 -45.47
C ARG A 134 5.86 4.00 -45.75
N SER A 135 5.10 3.49 -46.76
CA SER A 135 5.40 3.55 -48.17
C SER A 135 6.63 2.73 -48.59
N GLY A 136 6.39 1.75 -49.40
CA GLY A 136 7.32 0.93 -50.16
C GLY A 136 6.90 -0.52 -50.09
N GLY A 137 6.22 -1.17 -50.93
CA GLY A 137 6.21 -1.21 -52.39
C GLY A 137 7.12 -2.33 -52.83
N TYR A 138 6.54 -3.39 -53.36
CA TYR A 138 6.99 -4.40 -54.33
C TYR A 138 6.25 -5.68 -53.99
N GLY A 139 5.30 -6.25 -54.74
CA GLY A 139 5.35 -6.59 -56.16
C GLY A 139 5.50 -8.11 -56.26
N GLY A 140 4.52 -8.80 -56.80
CA GLY A 140 4.62 -10.21 -57.19
C GLY A 140 3.36 -11.00 -56.82
N ASP A 141 2.35 -10.99 -57.52
CA ASP A 141 1.74 -11.72 -58.64
C ASP A 141 1.82 -13.26 -58.54
N ARG A 142 0.64 -13.86 -58.85
CA ARG A 142 0.26 -15.25 -59.12
C ARG A 142 -0.43 -15.94 -57.95
N GLY A 143 -1.73 -16.24 -57.98
CA GLY A 143 -2.50 -16.84 -59.05
C GLY A 143 -2.99 -18.18 -58.59
N GLY A 144 -4.30 -18.45 -58.67
CA GLY A 144 -4.87 -19.81 -58.57
C GLY A 144 -5.81 -19.98 -57.37
N ASP A 145 -7.05 -19.74 -57.48
CA ASP A 145 -8.18 -20.47 -58.08
C ASP A 145 -8.59 -21.74 -57.32
N ARG A 146 -9.91 -21.79 -57.08
CA ARG A 146 -10.74 -22.95 -56.70
C ARG A 146 -10.64 -23.44 -55.26
N GLY A 147 -11.65 -23.57 -54.53
CA GLY A 147 -13.03 -23.91 -54.80
C GLY A 147 -13.64 -24.45 -53.53
N SER A 148 -14.84 -24.10 -53.33
CA SER A 148 -15.99 -24.92 -52.98
C SER A 148 -16.07 -25.62 -51.60
N SER A 149 -17.14 -25.23 -50.98
CA SER A 149 -18.17 -26.05 -50.29
C SER A 149 -17.87 -26.61 -48.89
N GLY A 150 -18.77 -26.21 -48.04
CA GLY A 150 -19.61 -27.18 -47.41
C GLY A 150 -19.54 -27.27 -45.92
N GLY A 151 -20.61 -26.87 -45.32
CA GLY A 151 -21.26 -27.67 -44.32
C GLY A 151 -20.88 -27.50 -42.83
N GLY A 152 -21.79 -26.88 -42.15
CA GLY A 152 -22.52 -27.64 -41.16
C GLY A 152 -22.04 -27.58 -39.73
N GLY A 153 -22.78 -26.84 -38.93
CA GLY A 153 -23.35 -27.48 -37.75
C GLY A 153 -22.64 -27.36 -36.44
N GLY A 154 -23.29 -26.80 -35.51
CA GLY A 154 -23.12 -27.24 -34.13
C GLY A 154 -22.80 -26.14 -33.11
N GLY A 155 -23.83 -25.41 -32.74
CA GLY A 155 -23.81 -24.60 -31.54
C GLY A 155 -23.63 -25.46 -30.29
N ARG A 156 -22.82 -24.94 -29.38
CA ARG A 156 -22.90 -25.29 -27.95
C ARG A 156 -22.72 -24.01 -27.17
N THR A 157 -23.85 -23.43 -26.85
CA THR A 157 -24.03 -22.45 -25.78
C THR A 157 -23.82 -23.18 -24.45
N GLY A 158 -22.66 -23.03 -23.88
CA GLY A 158 -22.42 -23.42 -22.49
C GLY A 158 -22.91 -22.29 -21.58
N GLY A 159 -24.15 -22.44 -21.12
CA GLY A 159 -24.70 -21.59 -20.07
C GLY A 159 -23.97 -21.83 -18.75
N TRP A 160 -23.48 -20.76 -18.18
CA TRP A 160 -23.02 -20.76 -16.78
C TRP A 160 -24.26 -20.61 -15.90
N GLU A 161 -24.70 -21.72 -15.31
CA GLU A 161 -25.68 -21.71 -14.24
C GLU A 161 -25.05 -21.10 -12.98
N LYS A 162 -25.69 -20.04 -12.51
CA LYS A 162 -25.44 -19.46 -11.17
C LYS A 162 -25.87 -20.48 -10.11
N PRO A 163 -25.04 -20.79 -9.10
CA PRO A 163 -25.52 -21.54 -7.95
C PRO A 163 -26.50 -20.70 -7.17
N LYS A 164 -27.65 -21.28 -6.89
CA LYS A 164 -28.71 -20.73 -6.01
C LYS A 164 -28.15 -20.52 -4.62
N GLY A 165 -28.51 -19.37 -4.06
CA GLY A 165 -28.20 -18.96 -2.71
C GLY A 165 -28.61 -20.00 -1.67
N GLY A 166 -27.68 -20.26 -0.77
CA GLY A 166 -27.96 -20.83 0.54
C GLY A 166 -28.06 -19.67 1.52
N ASP A 167 -29.19 -19.54 2.16
CA ASP A 167 -29.40 -18.71 3.33
C ASP A 167 -28.43 -19.18 4.42
N LEU A 168 -27.45 -18.37 4.72
CA LEU A 168 -26.64 -18.49 5.92
C LEU A 168 -27.21 -17.48 6.92
N ASP A 169 -28.08 -17.98 7.77
CA ASP A 169 -28.45 -17.30 9.01
C ASP A 169 -27.25 -17.33 9.94
N ASP A 170 -26.43 -16.27 9.87
CA ASP A 170 -25.38 -16.01 10.86
C ASP A 170 -25.99 -15.17 12.00
N ASP A 171 -26.65 -15.88 12.93
CA ASP A 171 -26.90 -15.36 14.27
C ASP A 171 -25.56 -15.33 15.03
N ILE A 172 -24.92 -14.19 15.08
CA ILE A 172 -23.81 -13.92 15.98
C ILE A 172 -24.38 -13.28 17.24
N PRO A 173 -24.44 -13.97 18.39
CA PRO A 173 -24.82 -13.34 19.66
C PRO A 173 -23.66 -12.45 20.16
N PHE A 174 -23.99 -11.20 20.46
CA PHE A 174 -23.15 -10.29 21.21
C PHE A 174 -23.31 -10.53 22.72
#